data_6dfc05725c8edafce47ef9179d77e4fd
#
_entry.id   6dfc05725c8edafce47ef9179d77e4fd
#
_cell.length_a   1.000
_cell.length_b   1.000
_cell.length_c   1.000
_cell.angle_alpha   90.00
_cell.angle_beta   90.00
_cell.angle_gamma   90.00
#
_symmetry.space_group_name_H-M   'P 1'
#
loop_
_entity.id
_entity.type
_entity.pdbx_description
1 polymer ?
#
loop_
_entity_poly.entity_id
_entity_poly.type
_entity_poly.pdbx_seq_one_letter_code
_entity_poly.pdbx_strand_id
1 'polypeptide(L)'
;MGQKTHPLGFRLGITQKHRSSWFENKESYPATLEEDYKIRTHIETNLASAGISKIEINRKSDQIELDIHTSRPGTIVGRSGAGIEKLKEDLNQLLDTKKQIRINVTELAKPDSDASLIAEFIAQQLEKRVAFRRATRQAIQKAQRVNIQGIKVQVSGRLNGAEIARSEWVREGRVPLQTLRADIDYATKRAQTTYGVLGVKVWVFNGELTPKFRSPGTNQ
;
A
#
# COMPACT_ATOMS: atom_id res chain seq x y z
N MET A 1 2.79 1.22 -27.53
CA MET A 1 2.31 0.30 -26.47
C MET A 1 1.07 0.92 -25.86
N GLY A 2 -0.03 0.15 -25.72
CA GLY A 2 -1.30 0.66 -25.19
C GLY A 2 -1.26 1.03 -23.71
N GLN A 3 -2.22 1.83 -23.27
CA GLN A 3 -2.48 2.17 -21.88
C GLN A 3 -2.78 0.90 -21.08
N LYS A 4 -2.33 0.87 -19.82
CA LYS A 4 -2.58 -0.26 -18.92
C LYS A 4 -3.45 0.18 -17.75
N THR A 5 -4.48 -0.59 -17.48
CA THR A 5 -5.37 -0.36 -16.35
C THR A 5 -4.62 -0.52 -15.02
N HIS A 6 -5.03 0.25 -14.00
CA HIS A 6 -4.52 0.09 -12.65
C HIS A 6 -4.86 -1.29 -12.11
N PRO A 7 -3.90 -2.11 -11.68
CA PRO A 7 -4.15 -3.52 -11.35
C PRO A 7 -5.11 -3.72 -10.17
N LEU A 8 -5.05 -2.84 -9.15
CA LEU A 8 -5.99 -2.89 -8.03
C LEU A 8 -7.38 -2.45 -8.48
N GLY A 9 -7.50 -1.32 -9.23
CA GLY A 9 -8.78 -0.84 -9.73
C GLY A 9 -9.51 -1.84 -10.62
N PHE A 10 -8.77 -2.58 -11.44
CA PHE A 10 -9.32 -3.66 -12.28
C PHE A 10 -9.93 -4.81 -11.47
N ARG A 11 -9.41 -5.05 -10.25
CA ARG A 11 -9.81 -6.17 -9.37
C ARG A 11 -10.77 -5.79 -8.26
N LEU A 12 -11.06 -4.51 -8.13
CA LEU A 12 -11.91 -3.98 -7.06
C LEU A 12 -13.34 -4.53 -7.20
N GLY A 13 -13.93 -4.96 -6.08
CA GLY A 13 -15.27 -5.53 -6.05
C GLY A 13 -15.37 -6.98 -6.53
N ILE A 14 -14.31 -7.56 -7.09
CA ILE A 14 -14.27 -8.94 -7.57
C ILE A 14 -13.32 -9.78 -6.70
N THR A 15 -12.03 -9.49 -6.73
CA THR A 15 -11.01 -10.21 -5.96
C THR A 15 -10.46 -9.40 -4.81
N GLN A 16 -10.57 -8.08 -4.86
CA GLN A 16 -10.08 -7.17 -3.82
C GLN A 16 -11.19 -6.28 -3.29
N LYS A 17 -11.15 -6.01 -1.99
CA LYS A 17 -12.06 -5.07 -1.32
C LYS A 17 -11.50 -3.65 -1.40
N HIS A 18 -12.40 -2.67 -1.34
CA HIS A 18 -12.01 -1.27 -1.21
C HIS A 18 -11.36 -1.01 0.17
N ARG A 19 -10.42 -0.08 0.21
CA ARG A 19 -9.69 0.30 1.44
C ARG A 19 -10.47 1.27 2.34
N SER A 20 -11.58 1.79 1.87
CA SER A 20 -12.53 2.58 2.66
C SER A 20 -13.90 1.94 2.53
N SER A 21 -14.58 1.70 3.66
CA SER A 21 -15.90 1.08 3.71
C SER A 21 -16.83 1.98 4.50
N TRP A 22 -17.66 2.77 3.79
CA TRP A 22 -18.65 3.66 4.36
C TRP A 22 -19.67 4.09 3.31
N PHE A 23 -20.78 4.60 3.77
CA PHE A 23 -21.81 5.18 2.93
C PHE A 23 -22.20 6.55 3.50
N GLU A 24 -22.33 7.54 2.61
CA GLU A 24 -22.75 8.90 2.95
C GLU A 24 -23.69 9.46 1.89
N ASN A 25 -24.50 10.45 2.28
CA ASN A 25 -25.35 11.18 1.36
C ASN A 25 -24.53 11.99 0.36
N LYS A 26 -25.12 12.32 -0.76
CA LYS A 26 -24.46 13.04 -1.86
C LYS A 26 -23.87 14.39 -1.42
N GLU A 27 -24.52 15.08 -0.49
CA GLU A 27 -24.09 16.39 0.01
C GLU A 27 -22.88 16.32 0.94
N SER A 28 -22.82 15.31 1.83
CA SER A 28 -21.74 15.10 2.81
C SER A 28 -20.59 14.27 2.25
N TYR A 29 -20.78 13.57 1.12
CA TYR A 29 -19.79 12.70 0.51
C TYR A 29 -18.43 13.38 0.25
N PRO A 30 -18.36 14.60 -0.33
CA PRO A 30 -17.08 15.25 -0.58
C PRO A 30 -16.28 15.55 0.69
N ALA A 31 -16.96 15.99 1.75
CA ALA A 31 -16.34 16.29 3.03
C ALA A 31 -15.75 15.02 3.67
N THR A 32 -16.51 13.93 3.66
CA THR A 32 -16.05 12.63 4.19
C THR A 32 -14.85 12.08 3.41
N LEU A 33 -14.83 12.26 2.09
CA LEU A 33 -13.71 11.86 1.25
C LEU A 33 -12.45 12.70 1.54
N GLU A 34 -12.62 14.01 1.78
CA GLU A 34 -11.51 14.90 2.17
C GLU A 34 -10.93 14.50 3.53
N GLU A 35 -11.79 14.17 4.49
CA GLU A 35 -11.35 13.64 5.80
C GLU A 35 -10.52 12.36 5.64
N ASP A 36 -10.98 11.39 4.83
CA ASP A 36 -10.23 10.15 4.56
C ASP A 36 -8.85 10.45 3.93
N TYR A 37 -8.79 11.40 3.02
CA TYR A 37 -7.53 11.81 2.42
C TYR A 37 -6.57 12.45 3.45
N LYS A 38 -7.08 13.32 4.32
CA LYS A 38 -6.32 13.93 5.41
C LYS A 38 -5.77 12.87 6.37
N ILE A 39 -6.60 11.91 6.79
CA ILE A 39 -6.19 10.79 7.65
C ILE A 39 -5.04 10.01 7.01
N ARG A 40 -5.19 9.58 5.77
CA ARG A 40 -4.16 8.80 5.06
C ARG A 40 -2.86 9.57 4.94
N THR A 41 -2.92 10.83 4.51
CA THR A 41 -1.74 11.67 4.34
C THR A 41 -1.02 11.91 5.66
N HIS A 42 -1.76 12.18 6.73
CA HIS A 42 -1.20 12.38 8.07
C HIS A 42 -0.47 11.12 8.58
N ILE A 43 -1.09 9.96 8.45
CA ILE A 43 -0.51 8.69 8.88
C ILE A 43 0.73 8.34 8.03
N GLU A 44 0.66 8.47 6.71
CA GLU A 44 1.79 8.17 5.82
C GLU A 44 2.99 9.11 6.06
N THR A 45 2.73 10.38 6.37
CA THR A 45 3.79 11.38 6.62
C THR A 45 4.46 11.18 7.98
N ASN A 46 3.66 11.03 9.03
CA ASN A 46 4.19 10.97 10.40
C ASN A 46 4.78 9.60 10.76
N LEU A 47 4.26 8.53 10.15
CA LEU A 47 4.67 7.17 10.44
C LEU A 47 5.43 6.50 9.29
N ALA A 48 6.13 7.28 8.47
CA ALA A 48 6.93 6.76 7.35
C ALA A 48 7.93 5.68 7.77
N SER A 49 8.47 5.75 9.00
CA SER A 49 9.42 4.75 9.52
C SER A 49 8.80 3.42 9.96
N ALA A 50 7.47 3.39 10.12
CA ALA A 50 6.75 2.22 10.60
C ALA A 50 6.57 1.11 9.55
N GLY A 51 6.81 1.42 8.26
CA GLY A 51 6.60 0.47 7.16
C GLY A 51 5.12 0.08 7.03
N ILE A 52 4.31 1.04 6.60
CA ILE A 52 2.86 0.85 6.43
C ILE A 52 2.59 0.21 5.07
N SER A 53 1.87 -0.90 5.08
CA SER A 53 1.40 -1.58 3.87
C SER A 53 0.12 -0.95 3.35
N LYS A 54 -0.93 -0.97 4.16
CA LYS A 54 -2.24 -0.42 3.83
C LYS A 54 -2.93 0.15 5.07
N ILE A 55 -3.82 1.10 4.81
CA ILE A 55 -4.70 1.70 5.81
C ILE A 55 -6.13 1.42 5.36
N GLU A 56 -6.89 0.70 6.16
CA GLU A 56 -8.32 0.47 5.94
C GLU A 56 -9.13 1.39 6.84
N ILE A 57 -10.14 2.06 6.29
CA ILE A 57 -10.98 3.03 7.00
C ILE A 57 -12.42 2.52 6.95
N ASN A 58 -12.96 2.18 8.11
CA ASN A 58 -14.35 1.79 8.27
C ASN A 58 -15.08 2.86 9.06
N ARG A 59 -16.09 3.49 8.46
CA ARG A 59 -16.88 4.52 9.15
C ARG A 59 -18.23 3.94 9.53
N LYS A 60 -18.57 4.10 10.80
CA LYS A 60 -19.90 3.92 11.38
C LYS A 60 -20.46 5.29 11.74
N SER A 61 -21.72 5.37 12.13
CA SER A 61 -22.38 6.64 12.45
C SER A 61 -21.54 7.53 13.39
N ASP A 62 -21.05 6.97 14.50
CA ASP A 62 -20.36 7.73 15.56
C ASP A 62 -18.89 7.35 15.73
N GLN A 63 -18.40 6.40 14.94
CA GLN A 63 -17.04 5.87 15.08
C GLN A 63 -16.31 5.80 13.73
N ILE A 64 -15.02 6.10 13.78
CA ILE A 64 -14.10 5.88 12.67
C ILE A 64 -13.12 4.80 13.13
N GLU A 65 -13.18 3.63 12.50
CA GLU A 65 -12.26 2.53 12.75
C GLU A 65 -11.14 2.57 11.69
N LEU A 66 -9.90 2.65 12.17
CA LEU A 66 -8.70 2.67 11.33
C LEU A 66 -7.92 1.39 11.58
N ASP A 67 -7.84 0.54 10.56
CA ASP A 67 -7.02 -0.68 10.60
C ASP A 67 -5.72 -0.42 9.84
N ILE A 68 -4.60 -0.30 10.58
CA ILE A 68 -3.29 -0.01 10.03
C ILE A 68 -2.49 -1.30 9.96
N HIS A 69 -2.20 -1.77 8.75
CA HIS A 69 -1.35 -2.92 8.51
C HIS A 69 0.10 -2.47 8.36
N THR A 70 0.96 -2.98 9.23
CA THR A 70 2.37 -2.54 9.32
C THR A 70 3.32 -3.72 9.51
N SER A 71 4.57 -3.52 9.09
CA SER A 71 5.66 -4.47 9.38
C SER A 71 6.31 -4.24 10.75
N ARG A 72 6.07 -3.07 11.38
CA ARG A 72 6.70 -2.69 12.65
C ARG A 72 5.66 -2.08 13.61
N PRO A 73 4.77 -2.89 14.19
CA PRO A 73 3.71 -2.40 15.05
C PRO A 73 4.22 -1.63 16.27
N GLY A 74 5.36 -2.04 16.82
CA GLY A 74 5.98 -1.37 17.96
C GLY A 74 6.30 0.11 17.74
N THR A 75 6.59 0.52 16.51
CA THR A 75 6.85 1.94 16.16
C THR A 75 5.59 2.79 16.26
N ILE A 76 4.42 2.21 15.94
CA ILE A 76 3.12 2.90 16.01
C ILE A 76 2.59 2.89 17.42
N VAL A 77 2.64 1.74 18.10
CA VAL A 77 2.13 1.57 19.47
C VAL A 77 2.94 2.42 20.46
N GLY A 78 4.26 2.48 20.26
CA GLY A 78 5.16 3.20 21.17
C GLY A 78 5.25 2.54 22.55
N ARG A 79 5.87 3.23 23.50
CA ARG A 79 6.00 2.75 24.88
C ARG A 79 4.64 2.83 25.57
N SER A 80 4.16 1.70 26.09
CA SER A 80 2.89 1.60 26.84
C SER A 80 1.64 2.15 26.11
N GLY A 81 1.65 2.20 24.76
CA GLY A 81 0.50 2.68 23.99
C GLY A 81 0.47 4.20 23.74
N ALA A 82 1.41 4.97 24.28
CA ALA A 82 1.44 6.43 24.13
C ALA A 82 1.49 6.90 22.66
N GLY A 83 2.05 6.09 21.74
CA GLY A 83 2.07 6.40 20.32
C GLY A 83 0.67 6.42 19.69
N ILE A 84 -0.18 5.46 20.07
CA ILE A 84 -1.56 5.38 19.59
C ILE A 84 -2.40 6.52 20.16
N GLU A 85 -2.22 6.84 21.45
CA GLU A 85 -2.95 7.95 22.09
C GLU A 85 -2.62 9.29 21.44
N LYS A 86 -1.32 9.56 21.22
CA LYS A 86 -0.88 10.75 20.52
C LYS A 86 -1.45 10.81 19.09
N LEU A 87 -1.37 9.71 18.33
CA LEU A 87 -1.92 9.66 16.98
C LEU A 87 -3.44 9.92 16.98
N LYS A 88 -4.15 9.42 17.98
CA LYS A 88 -5.58 9.67 18.14
C LYS A 88 -5.88 11.15 18.43
N GLU A 89 -5.08 11.77 19.29
CA GLU A 89 -5.20 13.22 19.59
C GLU A 89 -4.92 14.06 18.34
N ASP A 90 -3.82 13.79 17.63
CA ASP A 90 -3.44 14.48 16.40
C ASP A 90 -4.55 14.37 15.33
N LEU A 91 -5.14 13.17 15.17
CA LEU A 91 -6.24 12.96 14.23
C LEU A 91 -7.54 13.67 14.68
N ASN A 92 -7.85 13.70 15.96
CA ASN A 92 -9.01 14.43 16.47
C ASN A 92 -8.87 15.95 16.22
N GLN A 93 -7.68 16.51 16.40
CA GLN A 93 -7.39 17.91 16.08
C GLN A 93 -7.48 18.19 14.58
N LEU A 94 -7.01 17.27 13.74
CA LEU A 94 -7.00 17.43 12.29
C LEU A 94 -8.41 17.42 11.69
N LEU A 95 -9.32 16.62 12.26
CA LEU A 95 -10.64 16.35 11.67
C LEU A 95 -11.74 17.27 12.22
N ASP A 96 -11.47 18.01 13.32
CA ASP A 96 -12.48 18.82 14.05
C ASP A 96 -13.80 18.07 14.30
N THR A 97 -13.75 16.75 14.34
CA THR A 97 -14.95 15.90 14.46
C THR A 97 -15.13 15.40 15.89
N LYS A 98 -16.41 15.30 16.32
CA LYS A 98 -16.78 14.70 17.61
C LYS A 98 -16.86 13.18 17.56
N LYS A 99 -16.52 12.56 16.40
CA LYS A 99 -16.60 11.09 16.22
C LYS A 99 -15.46 10.42 16.98
N GLN A 100 -15.75 9.26 17.57
CA GLN A 100 -14.72 8.47 18.24
C GLN A 100 -13.81 7.80 17.22
N ILE A 101 -12.49 8.01 17.36
CA ILE A 101 -11.49 7.34 16.50
C ILE A 101 -10.96 6.11 17.24
N ARG A 102 -11.10 4.94 16.61
CA ARG A 102 -10.52 3.69 17.08
C ARG A 102 -9.43 3.25 16.14
N ILE A 103 -8.23 3.03 16.66
CA ILE A 103 -7.05 2.62 15.88
C ILE A 103 -6.70 1.20 16.24
N ASN A 104 -6.72 0.31 15.26
CA ASN A 104 -6.24 -1.06 15.37
C ASN A 104 -4.95 -1.18 14.56
N VAL A 105 -3.93 -1.79 15.15
CA VAL A 105 -2.65 -2.04 14.49
C VAL A 105 -2.50 -3.53 14.28
N THR A 106 -2.37 -3.95 13.03
CA THR A 106 -2.22 -5.34 12.64
C THR A 106 -0.83 -5.57 12.08
N GLU A 107 -0.13 -6.56 12.61
CA GLU A 107 1.17 -6.98 12.09
C GLU A 107 1.03 -7.82 10.82
N LEU A 108 1.92 -7.58 9.85
CA LEU A 108 1.99 -8.34 8.62
C LEU A 108 2.80 -9.62 8.83
N ALA A 109 2.21 -10.77 8.53
CA ALA A 109 2.89 -12.05 8.63
C ALA A 109 4.08 -12.19 7.66
N LYS A 110 3.99 -11.58 6.48
CA LYS A 110 5.01 -11.67 5.42
C LYS A 110 5.29 -10.28 4.83
N PRO A 111 6.09 -9.43 5.48
CA PRO A 111 6.36 -8.08 5.01
C PRO A 111 7.09 -8.03 3.65
N ASP A 112 7.95 -9.01 3.37
CA ASP A 112 8.71 -9.08 2.12
C ASP A 112 7.87 -9.52 0.90
N SER A 113 6.60 -9.90 1.08
CA SER A 113 5.66 -10.18 -0.01
C SER A 113 4.73 -9.00 -0.34
N ASP A 114 4.79 -7.92 0.44
CA ASP A 114 3.93 -6.75 0.28
C ASP A 114 4.53 -5.73 -0.69
N ALA A 115 3.75 -5.35 -1.71
CA ALA A 115 4.23 -4.44 -2.75
C ALA A 115 4.56 -3.04 -2.23
N SER A 116 3.82 -2.53 -1.22
CA SER A 116 4.06 -1.21 -0.64
C SER A 116 5.39 -1.16 0.09
N LEU A 117 5.69 -2.18 0.91
CA LEU A 117 6.94 -2.26 1.67
C LEU A 117 8.15 -2.45 0.75
N ILE A 118 8.01 -3.27 -0.30
CA ILE A 118 9.06 -3.44 -1.31
C ILE A 118 9.33 -2.12 -2.04
N ALA A 119 8.27 -1.39 -2.43
CA ALA A 119 8.41 -0.12 -3.11
C ALA A 119 9.06 0.93 -2.21
N GLU A 120 8.70 0.98 -0.94
CA GLU A 120 9.28 1.87 0.06
C GLU A 120 10.77 1.54 0.30
N PHE A 121 11.11 0.26 0.44
CA PHE A 121 12.50 -0.17 0.57
C PHE A 121 13.35 0.30 -0.62
N ILE A 122 12.84 0.13 -1.86
CA ILE A 122 13.56 0.57 -3.05
C ILE A 122 13.69 2.10 -3.05
N ALA A 123 12.64 2.85 -2.72
CA ALA A 123 12.67 4.30 -2.66
C ALA A 123 13.72 4.80 -1.65
N GLN A 124 13.75 4.26 -0.44
CA GLN A 124 14.76 4.59 0.58
C GLN A 124 16.19 4.27 0.15
N GLN A 125 16.41 3.16 -0.61
CA GLN A 125 17.75 2.86 -1.15
C GLN A 125 18.17 3.86 -2.22
N LEU A 126 17.24 4.30 -3.07
CA LEU A 126 17.50 5.30 -4.10
C LEU A 126 17.83 6.67 -3.50
N GLU A 127 17.15 7.07 -2.44
CA GLU A 127 17.43 8.30 -1.67
C GLU A 127 18.81 8.25 -1.02
N LYS A 128 19.25 7.07 -0.58
CA LYS A 128 20.62 6.81 -0.08
C LYS A 128 21.66 6.68 -1.19
N ARG A 129 21.31 7.04 -2.43
CA ARG A 129 22.19 7.01 -3.61
C ARG A 129 22.75 5.62 -3.98
N VAL A 130 22.07 4.55 -3.60
CA VAL A 130 22.40 3.21 -4.06
C VAL A 130 22.04 3.07 -5.54
N ALA A 131 22.91 2.43 -6.32
CA ALA A 131 22.63 2.19 -7.74
C ALA A 131 21.31 1.43 -7.92
N PHE A 132 20.42 1.94 -8.78
CA PHE A 132 19.06 1.41 -8.92
C PHE A 132 19.02 -0.08 -9.28
N ARG A 133 19.97 -0.57 -10.09
CA ARG A 133 20.07 -2.01 -10.43
C ARG A 133 20.37 -2.89 -9.22
N ARG A 134 21.17 -2.38 -8.28
CA ARG A 134 21.48 -3.09 -7.04
C ARG A 134 20.27 -3.08 -6.10
N ALA A 135 19.61 -1.94 -5.95
CA ALA A 135 18.43 -1.81 -5.11
C ALA A 135 17.27 -2.71 -5.59
N THR A 136 16.98 -2.71 -6.90
CA THR A 136 15.93 -3.55 -7.48
C THR A 136 16.25 -5.04 -7.34
N ARG A 137 17.50 -5.47 -7.63
CA ARG A 137 17.90 -6.87 -7.49
C ARG A 137 17.81 -7.35 -6.05
N GLN A 138 18.24 -6.54 -5.09
CA GLN A 138 18.17 -6.86 -3.66
C GLN A 138 16.71 -7.01 -3.19
N ALA A 139 15.81 -6.13 -3.65
CA ALA A 139 14.39 -6.20 -3.34
C ALA A 139 13.74 -7.48 -3.90
N ILE A 140 14.06 -7.82 -5.15
CA ILE A 140 13.55 -9.04 -5.80
C ILE A 140 14.05 -10.29 -5.07
N GLN A 141 15.33 -10.35 -4.69
CA GLN A 141 15.88 -11.48 -3.94
C GLN A 141 15.21 -11.67 -2.57
N LYS A 142 14.88 -10.57 -1.86
CA LYS A 142 14.13 -10.65 -0.60
C LYS A 142 12.73 -11.22 -0.83
N ALA A 143 12.01 -10.72 -1.83
CA ALA A 143 10.68 -11.18 -2.15
C ALA A 143 10.64 -12.66 -2.57
N GLN A 144 11.63 -13.14 -3.31
CA GLN A 144 11.75 -14.56 -3.70
C GLN A 144 11.88 -15.51 -2.50
N ARG A 145 12.56 -15.09 -1.42
CA ARG A 145 12.71 -15.92 -0.20
C ARG A 145 11.37 -16.24 0.47
N VAL A 146 10.34 -15.44 0.21
CA VAL A 146 9.00 -15.60 0.79
C VAL A 146 8.07 -16.41 -0.13
N ASN A 147 8.61 -17.03 -1.20
CA ASN A 147 7.87 -17.87 -2.15
C ASN A 147 6.74 -17.16 -2.89
N ILE A 148 6.94 -15.92 -3.31
CA ILE A 148 6.03 -15.26 -4.26
C ILE A 148 6.14 -15.92 -5.63
N GLN A 149 5.03 -16.01 -6.39
CA GLN A 149 5.01 -16.62 -7.72
C GLN A 149 5.61 -15.73 -8.81
N GLY A 150 5.65 -14.43 -8.58
CA GLY A 150 6.27 -13.48 -9.49
C GLY A 150 6.28 -12.05 -8.98
N ILE A 151 7.28 -11.31 -9.44
CA ILE A 151 7.46 -9.90 -9.13
C ILE A 151 7.88 -9.13 -10.38
N LYS A 152 7.37 -7.92 -10.51
CA LYS A 152 7.84 -6.93 -11.49
C LYS A 152 8.10 -5.62 -10.77
N VAL A 153 9.29 -5.07 -10.96
CA VAL A 153 9.70 -3.76 -10.43
C VAL A 153 10.02 -2.86 -11.60
N GLN A 154 9.51 -1.64 -11.60
CA GLN A 154 9.81 -0.61 -12.58
C GLN A 154 10.28 0.65 -11.86
N VAL A 155 11.39 1.20 -12.31
CA VAL A 155 11.93 2.48 -11.84
C VAL A 155 11.99 3.44 -13.01
N SER A 156 11.47 4.66 -12.82
CA SER A 156 11.34 5.67 -13.87
C SER A 156 11.87 7.02 -13.38
N GLY A 157 12.55 7.74 -14.25
CA GLY A 157 13.12 9.05 -13.98
C GLY A 157 14.57 9.17 -14.41
N ARG A 158 15.32 10.08 -13.81
CA ARG A 158 16.75 10.29 -14.06
C ARG A 158 17.61 9.26 -13.32
N LEU A 159 17.65 8.04 -13.85
CA LEU A 159 18.32 6.92 -13.21
C LEU A 159 19.83 7.17 -13.07
N ASN A 160 20.35 7.02 -11.83
CA ASN A 160 21.73 7.33 -11.45
C ASN A 160 22.19 8.77 -11.82
N GLY A 161 21.28 9.73 -11.84
CA GLY A 161 21.58 11.11 -12.17
C GLY A 161 21.76 11.40 -13.67
N ALA A 162 21.39 10.46 -14.56
CA ALA A 162 21.46 10.69 -16.00
C ALA A 162 20.61 11.91 -16.41
N GLU A 163 21.08 12.66 -17.41
CA GLU A 163 20.40 13.86 -17.88
C GLU A 163 19.04 13.55 -18.50
N ILE A 164 18.96 12.46 -19.25
CA ILE A 164 17.72 12.00 -19.89
C ILE A 164 17.00 11.00 -18.98
N ALA A 165 15.75 11.29 -18.68
CA ALA A 165 14.89 10.38 -17.94
C ALA A 165 14.55 9.14 -18.77
N ARG A 166 14.56 7.98 -18.13
CA ARG A 166 14.16 6.70 -18.73
C ARG A 166 13.46 5.81 -17.74
N SER A 167 12.82 4.78 -18.25
CA SER A 167 12.16 3.74 -17.44
C SER A 167 12.87 2.41 -17.65
N GLU A 168 13.32 1.80 -16.58
CA GLU A 168 13.85 0.43 -16.60
C GLU A 168 12.97 -0.46 -15.71
N TRP A 169 12.77 -1.68 -16.14
CA TRP A 169 12.00 -2.66 -15.36
C TRP A 169 12.70 -4.02 -15.35
N VAL A 170 12.49 -4.73 -14.27
CA VAL A 170 12.94 -6.11 -14.08
C VAL A 170 11.73 -6.94 -13.67
N ARG A 171 11.61 -8.14 -14.21
CA ARG A 171 10.56 -9.10 -13.88
C ARG A 171 11.18 -10.46 -13.62
N GLU A 172 10.74 -11.09 -12.56
CA GLU A 172 11.04 -12.48 -12.27
C GLU A 172 9.73 -13.25 -11.98
N GLY A 173 9.64 -14.46 -12.50
CA GLY A 173 8.42 -15.25 -12.43
C GLY A 173 7.28 -14.75 -13.33
N ARG A 174 6.06 -15.14 -12.98
CA ARG A 174 4.83 -14.79 -13.70
C ARG A 174 4.15 -13.56 -13.06
N VAL A 175 3.69 -12.62 -13.88
CA VAL A 175 2.85 -11.50 -13.41
C VAL A 175 1.71 -11.31 -14.41
N PRO A 176 0.63 -12.11 -14.29
CA PRO A 176 -0.47 -12.13 -15.26
C PRO A 176 -1.46 -10.98 -15.00
N LEU A 177 -1.14 -9.78 -15.48
CA LEU A 177 -1.94 -8.57 -15.21
C LEU A 177 -3.36 -8.65 -15.80
N GLN A 178 -3.55 -9.40 -16.88
CA GLN A 178 -4.82 -9.55 -17.58
C GLN A 178 -5.77 -10.57 -16.91
N THR A 179 -5.22 -11.48 -16.10
CA THR A 179 -6.00 -12.53 -15.45
C THR A 179 -6.68 -11.94 -14.20
N LEU A 180 -8.01 -11.85 -14.21
CA LEU A 180 -8.79 -11.24 -13.13
C LEU A 180 -8.70 -12.02 -11.80
N ARG A 181 -8.64 -13.37 -11.87
CA ARG A 181 -8.50 -14.25 -10.71
C ARG A 181 -7.10 -14.22 -10.07
N ALA A 182 -6.11 -13.58 -10.72
CA ALA A 182 -4.77 -13.46 -10.17
C ALA A 182 -4.76 -12.45 -9.02
N ASP A 183 -4.27 -12.87 -7.85
CA ASP A 183 -4.01 -11.99 -6.72
C ASP A 183 -2.73 -11.20 -6.96
N ILE A 184 -2.91 -9.95 -7.35
CA ILE A 184 -1.81 -9.03 -7.66
C ILE A 184 -1.87 -7.87 -6.68
N ASP A 185 -0.85 -7.76 -5.85
CA ASP A 185 -0.60 -6.58 -5.06
C ASP A 185 0.23 -5.57 -5.86
N TYR A 186 -0.12 -4.30 -5.72
CA TYR A 186 0.51 -3.22 -6.46
C TYR A 186 0.73 -2.00 -5.59
N ALA A 187 1.91 -1.43 -5.68
CA ALA A 187 2.22 -0.18 -5.03
C ALA A 187 3.08 0.74 -5.91
N THR A 188 2.93 2.03 -5.66
CA THR A 188 3.78 3.07 -6.24
C THR A 188 4.29 3.96 -5.13
N LYS A 189 5.58 4.26 -5.17
CA LYS A 189 6.24 5.20 -4.25
C LYS A 189 7.15 6.15 -5.04
N ARG A 190 7.40 7.31 -4.47
CA ARG A 190 8.29 8.33 -5.03
C ARG A 190 9.54 8.40 -4.17
N ALA A 191 10.71 8.41 -4.80
CA ALA A 191 11.99 8.65 -4.13
C ALA A 191 12.47 10.06 -4.48
N GLN A 192 12.73 10.87 -3.46
CA GLN A 192 13.25 12.22 -3.63
C GLN A 192 14.77 12.16 -3.70
N THR A 193 15.32 12.46 -4.87
CA THR A 193 16.78 12.48 -5.06
C THR A 193 17.27 13.88 -5.38
N THR A 194 18.57 14.13 -5.24
CA THR A 194 19.19 15.41 -5.59
C THR A 194 19.02 15.78 -7.07
N TYR A 195 18.80 14.79 -7.94
CA TYR A 195 18.62 14.98 -9.39
C TYR A 195 17.14 15.04 -9.82
N GLY A 196 16.21 14.98 -8.88
CA GLY A 196 14.78 14.98 -9.11
C GLY A 196 14.08 13.78 -8.52
N VAL A 197 12.79 13.62 -8.82
CA VAL A 197 11.94 12.55 -8.32
C VAL A 197 12.05 11.31 -9.19
N LEU A 198 12.26 10.16 -8.55
CA LEU A 198 12.18 8.84 -9.20
C LEU A 198 10.86 8.17 -8.81
N GLY A 199 10.14 7.64 -9.80
CA GLY A 199 8.94 6.84 -9.58
C GLY A 199 9.27 5.36 -9.50
N VAL A 200 8.86 4.70 -8.43
CA VAL A 200 8.98 3.25 -8.24
C VAL A 200 7.60 2.63 -8.32
N LYS A 201 7.43 1.60 -9.16
CA LYS A 201 6.21 0.80 -9.26
C LYS A 201 6.56 -0.66 -9.04
N VAL A 202 5.80 -1.33 -8.18
CA VAL A 202 6.01 -2.73 -7.84
C VAL A 202 4.71 -3.49 -8.04
N TRP A 203 4.79 -4.65 -8.67
CA TRP A 203 3.71 -5.63 -8.84
C TRP A 203 4.18 -6.94 -8.25
N VAL A 204 3.43 -7.49 -7.33
CA VAL A 204 3.69 -8.78 -6.71
C VAL A 204 2.53 -9.72 -7.02
N PHE A 205 2.83 -10.89 -7.53
CA PHE A 205 1.86 -11.93 -7.81
C PHE A 205 1.96 -13.01 -6.74
N ASN A 206 0.92 -13.11 -5.90
CA ASN A 206 0.87 -14.07 -4.79
C ASN A 206 0.30 -15.44 -5.21
N GLY A 207 -0.51 -15.47 -6.28
CA GLY A 207 -1.14 -16.69 -6.77
C GLY A 207 -2.50 -16.42 -7.41
N GLU A 208 -3.20 -17.49 -7.74
CA GLU A 208 -4.55 -17.40 -8.29
C GLU A 208 -5.59 -17.71 -7.20
N LEU A 209 -6.57 -16.84 -7.07
CA LEU A 209 -7.72 -17.06 -6.21
C LEU A 209 -8.69 -17.98 -6.95
N THR A 210 -8.83 -19.23 -6.49
CA THR A 210 -9.90 -20.11 -6.96
C THR A 210 -11.21 -19.64 -6.33
N PRO A 211 -12.22 -19.23 -7.11
CA PRO A 211 -13.52 -18.93 -6.54
C PRO A 211 -14.00 -20.22 -5.85
N LYS A 212 -14.27 -20.15 -4.55
CA LYS A 212 -15.05 -21.19 -3.89
C LYS A 212 -16.43 -21.12 -4.54
N PHE A 213 -16.71 -21.97 -5.52
CA PHE A 213 -18.05 -22.19 -6.01
C PHE A 213 -18.90 -22.56 -4.78
N ARG A 214 -19.76 -21.65 -4.35
CA ARG A 214 -20.89 -22.06 -3.52
C ARG A 214 -21.67 -23.03 -4.39
N SER A 215 -21.58 -24.32 -4.06
CA SER A 215 -22.49 -25.31 -4.61
C SER A 215 -23.91 -24.77 -4.37
N PRO A 216 -24.75 -24.62 -5.42
CA PRO A 216 -26.14 -24.26 -5.22
C PRO A 216 -26.81 -25.49 -4.59
N GLY A 217 -27.22 -25.37 -3.37
CA GLY A 217 -28.09 -26.35 -2.72
C GLY A 217 -27.46 -27.09 -1.56
N THR A 218 -27.58 -26.51 -0.38
CA THR A 218 -28.03 -27.24 0.81
C THR A 218 -28.65 -26.22 1.75
N ASN A 219 -29.91 -25.91 1.49
CA ASN A 219 -30.82 -25.45 2.54
C ASN A 219 -31.05 -26.64 3.46
N GLN A 220 -30.52 -26.59 4.66
CA GLN A 220 -31.10 -27.20 5.86
C GLN A 220 -31.05 -26.20 6.97
#